data_e5ad0ee21d02a215a7ef782f11bf2b60
#
_entry.id   e5ad0ee21d02a215a7ef782f11bf2b60
#
_cell.length_a   1.000
_cell.length_b   1.000
_cell.length_c   1.000
_cell.angle_alpha   90.00
_cell.angle_beta   90.00
_cell.angle_gamma   90.00
#
_symmetry.space_group_name_H-M   'P 1'
#
loop_
_entity.id
_entity.type
_entity.pdbx_description
1 polymer ?
#
loop_
_entity_poly.entity_id
_entity_poly.type
_entity_poly.pdbx_seq_one_letter_code
_entity_poly.pdbx_strand_id
1 'polypeptide(L)'
;MNNVMNRLPVPTWNRCGVNSAPAGAALPAVPAEGFGPAPAAESILPAGFARLDAGFVAFTESGIGAEADAWLVENANSVCHLAVSEGVEINEPAVLSAELDAAHPNALTYVTVDAAKNSRLTLVQVVRGGAEHGVSANLTRIRAAEGAVVKLVQVQLLDGNARRWNAVAIETGTGAKVEQVRIELGAGTAVCGARAVLDKNRGEYDLDAVYFGAGDDLLDFNDVSVHTGHDTLCEMHTAGVLSGRADKILRGTIDFRRGAVHGVGHESEDVLLFSPTVRNRTAPLILCGEEQVEGQHAASVGRLDEDKLYYLRSRGLTEAQARRLMVDARFAPSIEKIPVESLRDEVRQDVARRLDHESLD
;
A
#
# COMPACT_ATOMS: atom_id res chain seq x y z
N MET A 1 11.08 -22.94 -6.29
CA MET A 1 10.49 -22.64 -4.97
C MET A 1 9.08 -22.11 -5.23
N ASN A 2 8.05 -22.63 -4.58
CA ASN A 2 6.72 -22.06 -4.66
C ASN A 2 6.70 -20.83 -3.73
N ASN A 3 7.11 -19.66 -4.24
CA ASN A 3 7.05 -18.42 -3.48
C ASN A 3 5.57 -18.07 -3.25
N VAL A 4 5.04 -18.48 -2.12
CA VAL A 4 3.65 -18.19 -1.73
C VAL A 4 3.61 -16.84 -1.02
N MET A 5 3.19 -15.80 -1.74
CA MET A 5 3.03 -14.45 -1.21
C MET A 5 1.60 -14.17 -0.75
N ASN A 6 1.41 -13.12 0.04
CA ASN A 6 0.11 -12.64 0.52
C ASN A 6 -0.74 -13.76 1.11
N ARG A 7 -0.12 -14.60 1.94
CA ARG A 7 -0.77 -15.76 2.53
C ARG A 7 -1.66 -15.35 3.71
N LEU A 8 -2.91 -15.81 3.69
CA LEU A 8 -3.77 -15.70 4.87
C LEU A 8 -3.19 -16.53 6.03
N PRO A 9 -3.20 -16.01 7.26
CA PRO A 9 -2.73 -16.74 8.44
C PRO A 9 -3.58 -18.00 8.73
N VAL A 10 -4.85 -17.95 8.38
CA VAL A 10 -5.78 -19.08 8.46
C VAL A 10 -6.44 -19.27 7.10
N PRO A 11 -6.28 -20.43 6.46
CA PRO A 11 -6.91 -20.71 5.18
C PRO A 11 -8.44 -20.65 5.29
N THR A 12 -9.06 -20.03 4.28
CA THR A 12 -10.52 -19.95 4.14
C THR A 12 -10.99 -20.72 2.90
N TRP A 13 -11.96 -20.22 2.18
CA TRP A 13 -12.57 -20.85 1.01
C TRP A 13 -11.59 -21.07 -0.16
N ASN A 14 -10.98 -22.24 -0.27
CA ASN A 14 -10.00 -22.56 -1.31
C ASN A 14 -10.51 -22.32 -2.75
N ARG A 15 -11.79 -22.56 -3.00
CA ARG A 15 -12.39 -22.36 -4.32
C ARG A 15 -12.42 -20.91 -4.78
N CYS A 16 -12.35 -19.95 -3.85
CA CYS A 16 -12.31 -18.53 -4.15
C CYS A 16 -10.92 -18.04 -4.55
N GLY A 17 -9.87 -18.85 -4.30
CA GLY A 17 -8.49 -18.50 -4.61
C GLY A 17 -7.99 -17.29 -3.83
N VAL A 18 -8.41 -17.13 -2.55
CA VAL A 18 -8.05 -15.98 -1.70
C VAL A 18 -6.95 -16.28 -0.69
N ASN A 19 -6.55 -17.55 -0.52
CA ASN A 19 -5.64 -17.95 0.55
C ASN A 19 -4.19 -17.49 0.35
N SER A 20 -3.82 -17.15 -0.88
CA SER A 20 -2.50 -16.63 -1.25
C SER A 20 -2.57 -15.92 -2.60
N ALA A 21 -1.52 -15.20 -2.94
CA ALA A 21 -1.39 -14.59 -4.24
C ALA A 21 -1.44 -15.65 -5.37
N PRO A 22 -2.06 -15.35 -6.51
CA PRO A 22 -2.13 -16.26 -7.65
C PRO A 22 -0.74 -16.43 -8.32
N ALA A 23 -0.57 -17.49 -9.12
CA ALA A 23 0.70 -17.77 -9.78
C ALA A 23 1.19 -16.63 -10.68
N GLY A 24 0.30 -15.84 -11.30
CA GLY A 24 0.64 -14.67 -12.11
C GLY A 24 1.28 -13.53 -11.31
N ALA A 25 1.12 -13.54 -9.99
CA ALA A 25 1.69 -12.54 -9.07
C ALA A 25 3.11 -12.91 -8.56
N ALA A 26 3.68 -14.06 -8.98
CA ALA A 26 4.97 -14.53 -8.49
C ALA A 26 6.10 -13.50 -8.73
N LEU A 27 7.05 -13.44 -7.81
CA LEU A 27 8.26 -12.63 -7.96
C LEU A 27 8.97 -12.98 -9.28
N PRO A 28 9.58 -11.99 -9.97
CA PRO A 28 10.28 -12.25 -11.20
C PRO A 28 11.53 -13.12 -10.95
N ALA A 29 11.89 -13.92 -11.94
CA ALA A 29 13.19 -14.58 -11.93
C ALA A 29 14.29 -13.51 -11.96
N VAL A 30 15.35 -13.72 -11.19
CA VAL A 30 16.52 -12.83 -11.21
C VAL A 30 17.27 -13.06 -12.53
N PRO A 31 17.47 -12.02 -13.37
CA PRO A 31 18.28 -12.15 -14.56
C PRO A 31 19.72 -12.59 -14.23
N ALA A 32 20.41 -13.25 -15.17
CA ALA A 32 21.79 -13.71 -14.94
C ALA A 32 22.75 -12.56 -14.62
N GLU A 33 22.50 -11.38 -15.21
CA GLU A 33 23.24 -10.14 -14.97
C GLU A 33 22.68 -9.29 -13.81
N GLY A 34 21.69 -9.80 -13.09
CA GLY A 34 20.95 -9.03 -12.07
C GLY A 34 19.93 -8.06 -12.68
N PHE A 35 19.36 -7.20 -11.84
CA PHE A 35 18.35 -6.21 -12.27
C PHE A 35 18.95 -4.92 -12.84
N GLY A 36 20.27 -4.85 -12.94
CA GLY A 36 20.96 -3.65 -13.42
C GLY A 36 20.97 -2.49 -12.42
N PRO A 37 21.51 -1.33 -12.81
CA PRO A 37 21.52 -0.15 -11.97
C PRO A 37 20.09 0.36 -11.73
N ALA A 38 19.86 0.89 -10.53
CA ALA A 38 18.61 1.58 -10.25
C ALA A 38 18.46 2.82 -11.14
N PRO A 39 17.22 3.21 -11.49
CA PRO A 39 16.99 4.51 -12.12
C PRO A 39 17.53 5.62 -11.20
N ALA A 40 17.85 6.78 -11.78
CA ALA A 40 18.27 7.92 -11.01
C ALA A 40 17.17 8.25 -9.98
N ALA A 41 17.48 8.02 -8.71
CA ALA A 41 16.56 8.31 -7.63
C ALA A 41 16.79 9.75 -7.16
N GLU A 42 15.79 10.60 -7.28
CA GLU A 42 15.80 11.85 -6.53
C GLU A 42 15.54 11.56 -5.06
N SER A 43 16.47 12.01 -4.22
CA SER A 43 16.37 11.85 -2.76
C SER A 43 16.45 13.24 -2.12
N ILE A 44 15.30 13.75 -1.71
CA ILE A 44 15.20 14.97 -0.93
C ILE A 44 15.10 14.55 0.53
N LEU A 45 16.16 14.82 1.29
CA LEU A 45 16.19 14.54 2.72
C LEU A 45 16.32 15.87 3.48
N PRO A 46 15.27 16.32 4.15
CA PRO A 46 15.34 17.49 5.03
C PRO A 46 16.34 17.33 6.16
N ALA A 47 16.75 18.44 6.75
CA ALA A 47 17.57 18.42 7.96
C ALA A 47 16.87 17.67 9.09
N GLY A 48 17.63 16.89 9.85
CA GLY A 48 17.10 16.03 10.92
C GLY A 48 17.04 14.55 10.57
N PHE A 49 17.07 14.18 9.26
CA PHE A 49 17.31 12.80 8.86
C PHE A 49 18.81 12.48 8.88
N ALA A 50 19.15 11.34 9.45
CA ALA A 50 20.47 10.73 9.32
C ALA A 50 20.39 9.52 8.38
N ARG A 51 21.41 9.32 7.53
CA ARG A 51 21.62 8.07 6.81
C ARG A 51 22.46 7.14 7.69
N LEU A 52 22.05 5.88 7.76
CA LEU A 52 22.77 4.82 8.46
C LEU A 52 23.47 3.92 7.44
N ASP A 53 24.58 3.32 7.84
CA ASP A 53 25.37 2.38 7.01
C ASP A 53 24.69 1.00 6.89
N ALA A 54 23.81 0.67 7.84
CA ALA A 54 23.10 -0.61 7.84
C ALA A 54 21.66 -0.45 8.37
N GLY A 55 20.77 -1.28 7.84
CA GLY A 55 19.40 -1.41 8.31
C GLY A 55 19.25 -2.36 9.50
N PHE A 56 18.02 -2.77 9.76
CA PHE A 56 17.70 -3.67 10.88
C PHE A 56 18.24 -5.08 10.62
N VAL A 57 18.88 -5.67 11.63
CA VAL A 57 19.40 -7.06 11.57
C VAL A 57 18.23 -8.07 11.66
N ALA A 58 17.25 -7.81 12.52
CA ALA A 58 16.05 -8.62 12.68
C ALA A 58 14.82 -7.71 12.67
N PHE A 59 13.78 -8.13 11.97
CA PHE A 59 12.54 -7.38 11.86
C PHE A 59 11.36 -8.31 11.58
N THR A 60 10.14 -7.86 11.88
CA THR A 60 8.93 -8.59 11.48
C THR A 60 8.84 -8.71 9.95
N GLU A 61 8.21 -9.78 9.47
CA GLU A 61 7.91 -9.91 8.04
C GLU A 61 6.89 -8.87 7.58
N SER A 62 6.94 -8.51 6.30
CA SER A 62 5.93 -7.67 5.66
C SER A 62 4.61 -8.42 5.42
N GLY A 63 3.61 -7.70 4.94
CA GLY A 63 2.34 -8.30 4.50
C GLY A 63 2.50 -9.27 3.33
N ILE A 64 3.53 -9.12 2.50
CA ILE A 64 3.79 -10.05 1.38
C ILE A 64 4.36 -11.38 1.89
N GLY A 65 5.16 -11.36 2.95
CA GLY A 65 5.72 -12.54 3.60
C GLY A 65 7.25 -12.62 3.55
N ALA A 66 7.82 -13.41 4.46
CA ALA A 66 9.25 -13.48 4.73
C ALA A 66 10.12 -13.87 3.52
N GLU A 67 9.64 -14.79 2.66
CA GLU A 67 10.39 -15.21 1.46
C GLU A 67 10.52 -14.06 0.46
N ALA A 68 9.46 -13.28 0.27
CA ALA A 68 9.48 -12.10 -0.58
C ALA A 68 10.38 -11.00 0.00
N ASP A 69 10.33 -10.79 1.32
CA ASP A 69 11.20 -9.84 2.00
C ASP A 69 12.68 -10.19 1.82
N ALA A 70 13.04 -11.46 1.97
CA ALA A 70 14.40 -11.94 1.77
C ALA A 70 14.87 -11.71 0.32
N TRP A 71 14.01 -12.05 -0.65
CA TRP A 71 14.28 -11.81 -2.06
C TRP A 71 14.47 -10.31 -2.36
N LEU A 72 13.63 -9.44 -1.79
CA LEU A 72 13.74 -7.99 -1.96
C LEU A 72 15.03 -7.43 -1.37
N VAL A 73 15.44 -7.88 -0.19
CA VAL A 73 16.71 -7.46 0.45
C VAL A 73 17.91 -7.89 -0.40
N GLU A 74 17.91 -9.13 -0.91
CA GLU A 74 19.02 -9.69 -1.70
C GLU A 74 19.18 -9.02 -3.06
N ASN A 75 18.07 -8.60 -3.70
CA ASN A 75 18.07 -8.10 -5.06
C ASN A 75 17.88 -6.58 -5.16
N ALA A 76 17.85 -5.87 -4.03
CA ALA A 76 17.71 -4.42 -4.04
C ALA A 76 18.88 -3.75 -4.77
N ASN A 77 18.56 -2.92 -5.78
CA ASN A 77 19.54 -2.09 -6.47
C ASN A 77 19.57 -0.64 -5.95
N SER A 78 18.69 -0.31 -5.01
CA SER A 78 18.69 0.95 -4.26
C SER A 78 18.41 0.68 -2.79
N VAL A 79 19.32 1.12 -1.90
CA VAL A 79 19.20 0.89 -0.46
C VAL A 79 19.31 2.23 0.27
N CYS A 80 18.39 2.46 1.21
CA CYS A 80 18.38 3.69 2.02
C CYS A 80 17.97 3.36 3.46
N HIS A 81 18.87 3.61 4.42
CA HIS A 81 18.60 3.44 5.83
C HIS A 81 18.54 4.83 6.48
N LEU A 82 17.38 5.18 7.05
CA LEU A 82 17.10 6.49 7.63
C LEU A 82 16.87 6.38 9.12
N ALA A 83 17.33 7.39 9.85
CA ALA A 83 17.03 7.55 11.27
C ALA A 83 16.66 9.00 11.58
N VAL A 84 15.81 9.17 12.59
CA VAL A 84 15.46 10.45 13.18
C VAL A 84 15.69 10.37 14.69
N SER A 85 16.46 11.31 15.25
CA SER A 85 16.84 11.30 16.66
C SER A 85 15.68 11.60 17.60
N GLU A 86 15.85 11.23 18.87
CA GLU A 86 14.87 11.45 19.93
C GLU A 86 14.42 12.92 20.01
N GLY A 87 13.11 13.13 20.09
CA GLY A 87 12.47 14.44 20.22
C GLY A 87 12.57 15.34 19.00
N VAL A 88 13.13 14.86 17.89
CA VAL A 88 13.25 15.66 16.65
C VAL A 88 11.94 15.57 15.86
N GLU A 89 11.36 16.72 15.55
CA GLU A 89 10.20 16.85 14.66
C GLU A 89 10.63 17.44 13.32
N ILE A 90 10.38 16.70 12.23
CA ILE A 90 10.69 17.11 10.86
C ILE A 90 9.38 17.40 10.14
N ASN A 91 9.14 18.68 9.82
CA ASN A 91 7.90 19.13 9.20
C ASN A 91 7.88 18.92 7.69
N GLU A 92 9.04 18.99 7.04
CA GLU A 92 9.17 18.77 5.60
C GLU A 92 9.29 17.27 5.32
N PRO A 93 8.58 16.73 4.31
CA PRO A 93 8.67 15.32 3.99
C PRO A 93 10.03 14.97 3.36
N ALA A 94 10.61 13.85 3.76
CA ALA A 94 11.61 13.19 2.94
C ALA A 94 10.95 12.60 1.70
N VAL A 95 11.54 12.78 0.52
CA VAL A 95 11.00 12.25 -0.74
C VAL A 95 12.04 11.36 -1.40
N LEU A 96 11.67 10.12 -1.67
CA LEU A 96 12.42 9.15 -2.46
C LEU A 96 11.61 8.85 -3.72
N SER A 97 12.14 9.20 -4.88
CA SER A 97 11.46 8.95 -6.16
C SER A 97 12.32 8.13 -7.10
N ALA A 98 11.68 7.30 -7.92
CA ALA A 98 12.31 6.55 -8.99
C ALA A 98 11.42 6.61 -10.24
N GLU A 99 12.04 6.72 -11.41
CA GLU A 99 11.34 6.74 -12.69
C GLU A 99 11.86 5.62 -13.58
N LEU A 100 10.98 4.68 -13.94
CA LEU A 100 11.30 3.58 -14.82
C LEU A 100 11.28 4.07 -16.27
N ASP A 101 12.32 3.74 -17.00
CA ASP A 101 12.45 4.00 -18.44
C ASP A 101 13.09 2.79 -19.16
N ALA A 102 13.28 2.90 -20.47
CA ALA A 102 13.87 1.82 -21.26
C ALA A 102 15.35 1.53 -20.88
N ALA A 103 16.08 2.50 -20.34
CA ALA A 103 17.46 2.35 -19.91
C ALA A 103 17.56 1.79 -18.48
N HIS A 104 16.57 2.10 -17.66
CA HIS A 104 16.48 1.71 -16.25
C HIS A 104 15.10 1.09 -15.96
N PRO A 105 14.82 -0.12 -16.47
CA PRO A 105 13.50 -0.71 -16.38
C PRO A 105 13.17 -1.26 -14.97
N ASN A 106 14.15 -1.29 -14.05
CA ASN A 106 14.00 -1.96 -12.77
C ASN A 106 14.37 -1.06 -11.59
N ALA A 107 13.42 -0.81 -10.70
CA ALA A 107 13.61 -0.12 -9.43
C ALA A 107 13.30 -1.06 -8.26
N LEU A 108 14.33 -1.63 -7.64
CA LEU A 108 14.23 -2.51 -6.48
C LEU A 108 14.78 -1.79 -5.26
N THR A 109 13.91 -1.31 -4.38
CA THR A 109 14.29 -0.41 -3.29
C THR A 109 14.11 -1.08 -1.93
N TYR A 110 15.14 -1.04 -1.09
CA TYR A 110 15.05 -1.42 0.31
C TYR A 110 15.26 -0.20 1.20
N VAL A 111 14.23 0.15 1.99
CA VAL A 111 14.25 1.31 2.88
C VAL A 111 14.01 0.85 4.31
N THR A 112 14.80 1.39 5.26
CA THR A 112 14.49 1.29 6.69
C THR A 112 14.36 2.66 7.31
N VAL A 113 13.44 2.79 8.26
CA VAL A 113 13.22 4.03 9.03
C VAL A 113 13.27 3.69 10.51
N ASP A 114 14.22 4.27 11.22
CA ASP A 114 14.34 4.19 12.67
C ASP A 114 13.93 5.54 13.28
N ALA A 115 12.69 5.60 13.75
CA ALA A 115 12.13 6.79 14.40
C ALA A 115 12.31 6.65 15.92
N ALA A 116 13.28 7.39 16.47
CA ALA A 116 13.56 7.36 17.90
C ALA A 116 12.43 7.97 18.73
N LYS A 117 12.50 7.82 20.04
CA LYS A 117 11.46 8.25 20.99
C LYS A 117 11.02 9.71 20.75
N ASN A 118 9.68 9.90 20.71
CA ASN A 118 9.05 11.22 20.52
C ASN A 118 9.48 11.94 19.24
N SER A 119 10.02 11.24 18.25
CA SER A 119 10.33 11.84 16.95
C SER A 119 9.09 11.91 16.06
N ARG A 120 9.09 12.85 15.10
CA ARG A 120 8.03 13.00 14.09
C ARG A 120 8.64 13.16 12.71
N LEU A 121 8.17 12.38 11.75
CA LEU A 121 8.65 12.45 10.37
C LEU A 121 7.60 12.04 9.34
N THR A 122 7.82 12.47 8.10
CA THR A 122 7.07 11.99 6.93
C THR A 122 8.06 11.49 5.88
N LEU A 123 7.81 10.29 5.36
CA LEU A 123 8.52 9.71 4.21
C LEU A 123 7.55 9.55 3.05
N VAL A 124 7.88 10.10 1.89
CA VAL A 124 7.16 9.94 0.63
C VAL A 124 8.00 9.11 -0.32
N GLN A 125 7.45 8.02 -0.81
CA GLN A 125 8.05 7.16 -1.82
C GLN A 125 7.20 7.21 -3.08
N VAL A 126 7.84 7.53 -4.21
CA VAL A 126 7.13 7.66 -5.49
C VAL A 126 7.84 6.84 -6.55
N VAL A 127 7.08 6.07 -7.31
CA VAL A 127 7.58 5.41 -8.52
C VAL A 127 6.69 5.76 -9.70
N ARG A 128 7.34 6.11 -10.82
CA ARG A 128 6.70 6.61 -12.04
C ARG A 128 7.24 5.90 -13.26
N GLY A 129 6.67 6.30 -14.40
CA GLY A 129 7.12 5.91 -15.72
C GLY A 129 6.67 4.53 -16.12
N GLY A 130 7.25 4.03 -17.19
CA GLY A 130 6.92 2.72 -17.74
C GLY A 130 8.09 2.19 -18.56
N ALA A 131 8.35 0.91 -18.38
CA ALA A 131 9.16 0.12 -19.27
C ALA A 131 8.39 -1.14 -19.58
N GLU A 132 8.44 -1.60 -20.81
CA GLU A 132 7.83 -2.89 -21.16
C GLU A 132 8.46 -3.98 -20.29
N HIS A 133 7.63 -4.67 -19.51
CA HIS A 133 8.05 -5.65 -18.51
C HIS A 133 8.95 -5.11 -17.37
N GLY A 134 8.92 -3.80 -17.12
CA GLY A 134 9.67 -3.18 -16.02
C GLY A 134 9.25 -3.73 -14.65
N VAL A 135 10.21 -3.76 -13.71
CA VAL A 135 10.00 -4.24 -12.35
C VAL A 135 10.16 -3.11 -11.34
N SER A 136 9.11 -2.83 -10.60
CA SER A 136 9.18 -2.00 -9.40
C SER A 136 8.96 -2.88 -8.16
N ALA A 137 9.95 -2.97 -7.31
CA ALA A 137 9.84 -3.72 -6.07
C ALA A 137 10.35 -2.88 -4.90
N ASN A 138 9.60 -2.82 -3.82
CA ASN A 138 9.94 -2.02 -2.65
C ASN A 138 9.70 -2.80 -1.36
N LEU A 139 10.69 -2.77 -0.47
CA LEU A 139 10.52 -3.18 0.93
C LEU A 139 10.79 -1.98 1.82
N THR A 140 9.82 -1.59 2.62
CA THR A 140 9.95 -0.55 3.64
C THR A 140 9.76 -1.15 5.02
N ARG A 141 10.74 -0.97 5.92
CA ARG A 141 10.66 -1.37 7.32
C ARG A 141 10.68 -0.13 8.21
N ILE A 142 9.72 0.00 9.11
CA ILE A 142 9.57 1.14 10.01
C ILE A 142 9.56 0.67 11.44
N ARG A 143 10.52 1.16 12.24
CA ARG A 143 10.48 1.07 13.69
C ARG A 143 10.13 2.44 14.25
N ALA A 144 8.96 2.54 14.89
CA ALA A 144 8.52 3.73 15.59
C ALA A 144 8.68 3.50 17.10
N ALA A 145 9.67 4.13 17.73
CA ALA A 145 9.90 4.01 19.16
C ALA A 145 8.80 4.71 19.97
N GLU A 146 8.87 4.67 21.30
CA GLU A 146 7.88 5.27 22.21
C GLU A 146 7.50 6.70 21.80
N GLY A 147 6.22 6.97 21.61
CA GLY A 147 5.67 8.27 21.25
C GLY A 147 6.08 8.81 19.87
N ALA A 148 6.78 8.02 19.06
CA ALA A 148 7.15 8.45 17.72
C ALA A 148 5.93 8.47 16.78
N VAL A 149 5.91 9.42 15.85
CA VAL A 149 4.87 9.54 14.82
C VAL A 149 5.52 9.49 13.44
N VAL A 150 5.17 8.48 12.66
CA VAL A 150 5.69 8.27 11.31
C VAL A 150 4.56 8.30 10.31
N LYS A 151 4.68 9.12 9.28
CA LYS A 151 3.80 9.09 8.12
C LYS A 151 4.55 8.54 6.91
N LEU A 152 4.06 7.43 6.38
CA LEU A 152 4.55 6.83 5.13
C LEU A 152 3.54 7.10 4.02
N VAL A 153 3.98 7.76 2.95
CA VAL A 153 3.17 7.96 1.74
C VAL A 153 3.84 7.23 0.59
N GLN A 154 3.12 6.31 -0.05
CA GLN A 154 3.60 5.53 -1.18
C GLN A 154 2.69 5.77 -2.38
N VAL A 155 3.26 6.25 -3.46
CA VAL A 155 2.54 6.58 -4.70
C VAL A 155 3.18 5.84 -5.87
N GLN A 156 2.36 5.06 -6.55
CA GLN A 156 2.73 4.34 -7.77
C GLN A 156 1.91 4.87 -8.94
N LEU A 157 2.61 5.38 -9.94
CA LEU A 157 2.08 5.94 -11.19
C LEU A 157 2.77 5.25 -12.39
N LEU A 158 2.82 3.92 -12.35
CA LEU A 158 3.44 3.14 -13.41
C LEU A 158 2.48 2.98 -14.59
N ASP A 159 3.04 2.93 -15.79
CA ASP A 159 2.31 2.69 -17.03
C ASP A 159 2.57 1.29 -17.60
N GLY A 160 1.67 0.84 -18.47
CA GLY A 160 1.84 -0.36 -19.26
C GLY A 160 1.90 -1.66 -18.46
N ASN A 161 2.70 -2.62 -18.96
CA ASN A 161 2.84 -3.95 -18.39
C ASN A 161 3.91 -4.05 -17.29
N ALA A 162 4.23 -2.94 -16.63
CA ALA A 162 5.14 -2.95 -15.48
C ALA A 162 4.55 -3.82 -14.35
N ARG A 163 5.43 -4.44 -13.57
CA ARG A 163 5.05 -5.29 -12.43
C ARG A 163 5.51 -4.66 -11.14
N ARG A 164 4.62 -4.63 -10.15
CA ARG A 164 4.83 -3.97 -8.87
C ARG A 164 4.76 -4.94 -7.70
N TRP A 165 5.75 -4.88 -6.80
CA TRP A 165 5.69 -5.45 -5.45
C TRP A 165 5.96 -4.37 -4.42
N ASN A 166 5.06 -4.22 -3.45
CA ASN A 166 5.18 -3.23 -2.39
C ASN A 166 5.00 -3.88 -1.02
N ALA A 167 6.10 -4.12 -0.35
CA ALA A 167 6.19 -4.75 0.95
C ALA A 167 6.42 -3.72 2.05
N VAL A 168 5.60 -3.74 3.09
CA VAL A 168 5.75 -2.86 4.27
C VAL A 168 5.70 -3.69 5.55
N ALA A 169 6.66 -3.44 6.45
CA ALA A 169 6.69 -4.01 7.78
C ALA A 169 6.85 -2.90 8.82
N ILE A 170 6.04 -2.91 9.87
CA ILE A 170 5.95 -1.85 10.88
C ILE A 170 5.99 -2.48 12.26
N GLU A 171 6.81 -1.90 13.14
CA GLU A 171 6.84 -2.19 14.58
C GLU A 171 6.60 -0.89 15.37
N THR A 172 5.61 -0.88 16.27
CA THR A 172 5.27 0.29 17.08
C THR A 172 5.68 0.12 18.54
N GLY A 173 6.30 1.15 19.09
CA GLY A 173 6.54 1.32 20.52
C GLY A 173 5.30 1.81 21.27
N THR A 174 5.44 2.04 22.57
CA THR A 174 4.36 2.53 23.43
C THR A 174 3.88 3.93 22.98
N GLY A 175 2.59 4.05 22.67
CA GLY A 175 1.99 5.30 22.21
C GLY A 175 2.56 5.81 20.89
N ALA A 176 3.25 4.98 20.12
CA ALA A 176 3.71 5.34 18.79
C ALA A 176 2.58 5.23 17.76
N LYS A 177 2.63 6.07 16.75
CA LYS A 177 1.66 6.08 15.65
C LYS A 177 2.34 5.97 14.29
N VAL A 178 1.84 5.08 13.44
CA VAL A 178 2.24 5.01 12.03
C VAL A 178 1.02 5.20 11.14
N GLU A 179 1.05 6.22 10.30
CA GLU A 179 0.06 6.49 9.26
C GLU A 179 0.63 6.08 7.90
N GLN A 180 -0.04 5.20 7.18
CA GLN A 180 0.33 4.81 5.83
C GLN A 180 -0.73 5.29 4.84
N VAL A 181 -0.29 5.99 3.79
CA VAL A 181 -1.10 6.31 2.61
C VAL A 181 -0.52 5.55 1.43
N ARG A 182 -1.31 4.69 0.78
CA ARG A 182 -0.88 3.88 -0.36
C ARG A 182 -1.76 4.16 -1.57
N ILE A 183 -1.17 4.68 -2.64
CA ILE A 183 -1.83 4.99 -3.91
C ILE A 183 -1.24 4.07 -4.98
N GLU A 184 -2.03 3.14 -5.51
CA GLU A 184 -1.62 2.17 -6.54
C GLU A 184 -2.46 2.38 -7.80
N LEU A 185 -1.92 3.14 -8.76
CA LEU A 185 -2.58 3.51 -10.00
C LEU A 185 -1.79 2.97 -11.19
N GLY A 186 -2.13 1.81 -11.70
CA GLY A 186 -1.44 1.19 -12.84
C GLY A 186 -0.59 -0.01 -12.43
N ALA A 187 0.36 -0.36 -13.26
CA ALA A 187 1.04 -1.65 -13.31
C ALA A 187 0.09 -2.81 -13.67
N GLY A 188 0.41 -3.58 -14.71
CA GLY A 188 -0.40 -4.74 -15.12
C GLY A 188 -0.48 -5.85 -14.06
N THR A 189 0.46 -5.84 -13.10
CA THR A 189 0.43 -6.68 -11.89
C THR A 189 0.93 -5.87 -10.71
N ALA A 190 0.11 -5.72 -9.66
CA ALA A 190 0.49 -5.11 -8.40
C ALA A 190 0.23 -6.06 -7.22
N VAL A 191 1.29 -6.39 -6.50
CA VAL A 191 1.25 -7.22 -5.28
C VAL A 191 1.72 -6.36 -4.12
N CYS A 192 0.82 -6.01 -3.22
CA CYS A 192 1.13 -5.14 -2.09
C CYS A 192 0.78 -5.83 -0.77
N GLY A 193 1.56 -5.58 0.25
CA GLY A 193 1.23 -6.10 1.57
C GLY A 193 1.89 -5.29 2.67
N ALA A 194 1.08 -4.87 3.63
CA ALA A 194 1.53 -4.22 4.84
C ALA A 194 1.29 -5.12 6.06
N ARG A 195 2.23 -5.14 6.99
CA ARG A 195 2.07 -5.78 8.29
C ARG A 195 2.52 -4.83 9.37
N ALA A 196 1.60 -4.46 10.25
CA ALA A 196 1.88 -3.65 11.44
C ALA A 196 1.77 -4.51 12.68
N VAL A 197 2.82 -4.54 13.49
CA VAL A 197 2.85 -5.20 14.79
C VAL A 197 2.76 -4.12 15.87
N LEU A 198 1.62 -4.07 16.56
CA LEU A 198 1.32 -3.17 17.67
C LEU A 198 1.72 -3.88 18.98
N ASP A 199 3.06 -3.99 19.16
CA ASP A 199 3.64 -4.83 20.22
C ASP A 199 3.57 -4.17 21.61
N LYS A 200 3.49 -2.84 21.67
CA LYS A 200 3.47 -2.08 22.92
C LYS A 200 2.11 -1.40 23.11
N ASN A 201 1.86 -0.98 24.36
CA ASN A 201 0.59 -0.35 24.74
C ASN A 201 0.35 0.94 23.96
N ARG A 202 -0.89 1.15 23.53
CA ARG A 202 -1.34 2.35 22.81
C ARG A 202 -0.60 2.61 21.50
N GLY A 203 -0.09 1.54 20.87
CA GLY A 203 0.41 1.63 19.51
C GLY A 203 -0.75 1.82 18.53
N GLU A 204 -0.56 2.67 17.53
CA GLU A 204 -1.58 3.00 16.53
C GLU A 204 -1.06 2.75 15.11
N TYR A 205 -1.93 2.19 14.26
CA TYR A 205 -1.68 2.04 12.83
C TYR A 205 -2.89 2.43 12.01
N ASP A 206 -2.72 3.42 11.13
CA ASP A 206 -3.74 3.83 10.19
C ASP A 206 -3.26 3.55 8.75
N LEU A 207 -4.09 2.89 7.94
CA LEU A 207 -3.88 2.68 6.51
C LEU A 207 -5.00 3.33 5.71
N ASP A 208 -4.63 4.21 4.79
CA ASP A 208 -5.49 4.69 3.72
C ASP A 208 -4.95 4.22 2.38
N ALA A 209 -5.64 3.31 1.72
CA ALA A 209 -5.23 2.77 0.44
C ALA A 209 -6.21 3.16 -0.67
N VAL A 210 -5.66 3.50 -1.84
CA VAL A 210 -6.42 3.73 -3.07
C VAL A 210 -5.83 2.89 -4.18
N TYR A 211 -6.68 2.25 -4.97
CA TYR A 211 -6.24 1.52 -6.16
C TYR A 211 -7.18 1.75 -7.36
N PHE A 212 -6.58 1.67 -8.55
CA PHE A 212 -7.30 1.67 -9.82
C PHE A 212 -6.82 0.47 -10.65
N GLY A 213 -7.73 -0.43 -11.01
CA GLY A 213 -7.44 -1.58 -11.88
C GLY A 213 -8.28 -1.54 -13.14
N ALA A 214 -7.63 -1.74 -14.28
CA ALA A 214 -8.25 -1.66 -15.59
C ALA A 214 -7.80 -2.82 -16.51
N GLY A 215 -8.44 -2.99 -17.65
CA GLY A 215 -8.04 -4.00 -18.62
C GLY A 215 -7.92 -5.40 -18.01
N ASP A 216 -6.76 -6.01 -18.08
CA ASP A 216 -6.44 -7.32 -17.51
C ASP A 216 -5.57 -7.24 -16.25
N ASP A 217 -5.58 -6.11 -15.54
CA ASP A 217 -4.74 -5.90 -14.36
C ASP A 217 -5.01 -6.92 -13.26
N LEU A 218 -3.92 -7.38 -12.64
CA LEU A 218 -3.93 -8.24 -11.47
C LEU A 218 -3.50 -7.45 -10.24
N LEU A 219 -4.43 -7.25 -9.31
CA LEU A 219 -4.20 -6.54 -8.06
C LEU A 219 -4.35 -7.49 -6.88
N ASP A 220 -3.31 -7.64 -6.09
CA ASP A 220 -3.28 -8.54 -4.94
C ASP A 220 -2.78 -7.83 -3.69
N PHE A 221 -3.65 -7.64 -2.71
CA PHE A 221 -3.38 -6.90 -1.47
C PHE A 221 -3.49 -7.81 -0.25
N ASN A 222 -2.61 -7.59 0.74
CA ASN A 222 -2.65 -8.27 2.04
C ASN A 222 -2.20 -7.34 3.17
N ASP A 223 -3.15 -6.75 3.86
CA ASP A 223 -2.90 -5.81 4.95
C ASP A 223 -3.23 -6.46 6.28
N VAL A 224 -2.27 -6.46 7.20
CA VAL A 224 -2.32 -7.19 8.46
C VAL A 224 -1.99 -6.27 9.62
N SER A 225 -2.87 -6.19 10.61
CA SER A 225 -2.59 -5.58 11.90
C SER A 225 -2.53 -6.67 12.98
N VAL A 226 -1.43 -6.73 13.73
CA VAL A 226 -1.24 -7.68 14.83
C VAL A 226 -1.19 -6.91 16.14
N HIS A 227 -2.18 -7.14 17.01
CA HIS A 227 -2.31 -6.50 18.29
C HIS A 227 -1.77 -7.43 19.38
N THR A 228 -0.74 -7.01 20.11
CA THR A 228 -0.15 -7.72 21.26
C THR A 228 -0.08 -6.82 22.49
N GLY A 229 -0.04 -5.50 22.33
CA GLY A 229 -0.12 -4.51 23.39
C GLY A 229 -1.55 -4.19 23.82
N HIS A 230 -1.71 -3.52 24.96
CA HIS A 230 -3.01 -3.04 25.47
C HIS A 230 -3.39 -1.72 24.81
N ASP A 231 -4.71 -1.46 24.69
CA ASP A 231 -5.26 -0.19 24.22
C ASP A 231 -4.73 0.20 22.83
N THR A 232 -4.43 -0.78 21.99
CA THR A 232 -3.92 -0.57 20.63
C THR A 232 -5.05 -0.25 19.66
N LEU A 233 -4.77 0.58 18.65
CA LEU A 233 -5.75 1.01 17.64
C LEU A 233 -5.25 0.72 16.23
N CYS A 234 -6.14 0.19 15.38
CA CYS A 234 -5.88 0.05 13.95
C CYS A 234 -7.11 0.47 13.14
N GLU A 235 -6.91 1.36 12.18
CA GLU A 235 -7.89 1.78 11.18
C GLU A 235 -7.34 1.49 9.78
N MET A 236 -7.99 0.59 9.03
CA MET A 236 -7.61 0.28 7.65
C MET A 236 -8.77 0.62 6.71
N HIS A 237 -8.55 1.59 5.83
CA HIS A 237 -9.51 1.99 4.82
C HIS A 237 -8.94 1.80 3.42
N THR A 238 -9.67 1.12 2.54
CA THR A 238 -9.28 0.88 1.15
C THR A 238 -10.40 1.31 0.21
N ALA A 239 -10.10 2.20 -0.74
CA ALA A 239 -11.02 2.61 -1.77
C ALA A 239 -10.51 2.19 -3.16
N GLY A 240 -11.38 1.64 -3.99
CA GLY A 240 -10.97 1.13 -5.29
C GLY A 240 -11.94 1.38 -6.42
N VAL A 241 -11.38 1.43 -7.63
CA VAL A 241 -12.12 1.42 -8.89
C VAL A 241 -11.60 0.27 -9.74
N LEU A 242 -12.51 -0.51 -10.29
CA LEU A 242 -12.19 -1.64 -11.16
C LEU A 242 -12.99 -1.57 -12.45
N SER A 243 -12.29 -1.79 -13.56
CA SER A 243 -12.85 -1.78 -14.91
C SER A 243 -12.29 -2.92 -15.77
N GLY A 244 -12.84 -3.11 -16.97
CA GLY A 244 -12.40 -4.13 -17.91
C GLY A 244 -12.56 -5.55 -17.35
N ARG A 245 -11.48 -6.32 -17.35
CA ARG A 245 -11.38 -7.68 -16.80
C ARG A 245 -10.44 -7.75 -15.61
N ALA A 246 -10.20 -6.62 -14.95
CA ALA A 246 -9.30 -6.56 -13.80
C ALA A 246 -9.69 -7.61 -12.73
N ASP A 247 -8.68 -8.27 -12.19
CA ASP A 247 -8.83 -9.26 -11.12
C ASP A 247 -8.18 -8.73 -9.84
N LYS A 248 -8.99 -8.40 -8.83
CA LYS A 248 -8.51 -7.88 -7.54
C LYS A 248 -8.79 -8.87 -6.42
N ILE A 249 -7.81 -9.02 -5.53
CA ILE A 249 -7.93 -9.71 -4.25
C ILE A 249 -7.46 -8.74 -3.16
N LEU A 250 -8.30 -8.46 -2.17
CA LEU A 250 -7.91 -7.80 -0.92
C LEU A 250 -8.05 -8.79 0.23
N ARG A 251 -7.01 -8.90 1.05
CA ARG A 251 -7.03 -9.58 2.34
C ARG A 251 -6.74 -8.56 3.41
N GLY A 252 -7.68 -8.38 4.32
CA GLY A 252 -7.51 -7.56 5.50
C GLY A 252 -7.56 -8.46 6.74
N THR A 253 -6.53 -8.41 7.56
CA THR A 253 -6.47 -9.22 8.76
C THR A 253 -6.23 -8.36 9.99
N ILE A 254 -7.12 -8.48 10.97
CA ILE A 254 -6.94 -7.93 12.31
C ILE A 254 -6.73 -9.12 13.25
N ASP A 255 -5.54 -9.22 13.85
CA ASP A 255 -5.13 -10.33 14.69
C ASP A 255 -4.92 -9.86 16.13
N PHE A 256 -5.95 -10.03 16.97
CA PHE A 256 -5.88 -9.76 18.39
C PHE A 256 -5.28 -10.96 19.12
N ARG A 257 -4.04 -10.85 19.52
CA ARG A 257 -3.34 -11.87 20.29
C ARG A 257 -3.75 -11.81 21.75
N ARG A 258 -3.57 -12.93 22.43
CA ARG A 258 -3.79 -13.00 23.89
C ARG A 258 -2.96 -11.92 24.61
N GLY A 259 -3.61 -11.09 25.41
CA GLY A 259 -3.02 -9.96 26.11
C GLY A 259 -3.26 -8.61 25.41
N ALA A 260 -3.86 -8.55 24.22
CA ALA A 260 -4.23 -7.32 23.53
C ALA A 260 -5.50 -6.66 24.11
N VAL A 261 -5.58 -6.55 25.42
CA VAL A 261 -6.77 -6.04 26.13
C VAL A 261 -7.11 -4.63 25.66
N HIS A 262 -8.39 -4.36 25.37
CA HIS A 262 -8.93 -3.13 24.83
C HIS A 262 -8.37 -2.76 23.44
N GLY A 263 -7.84 -3.74 22.69
CA GLY A 263 -7.47 -3.53 21.30
C GLY A 263 -8.70 -3.22 20.46
N VAL A 264 -8.58 -2.21 19.58
CA VAL A 264 -9.62 -1.79 18.62
C VAL A 264 -9.05 -1.91 17.22
N GLY A 265 -9.79 -2.55 16.31
CA GLY A 265 -9.36 -2.70 14.93
C GLY A 265 -10.55 -2.63 13.98
N HIS A 266 -10.49 -1.72 13.02
CA HIS A 266 -11.49 -1.53 12.00
C HIS A 266 -10.88 -1.68 10.61
N GLU A 267 -11.58 -2.39 9.73
CA GLU A 267 -11.25 -2.51 8.31
C GLU A 267 -12.47 -2.13 7.48
N SER A 268 -12.26 -1.32 6.46
CA SER A 268 -13.31 -0.97 5.51
C SER A 268 -12.80 -0.95 4.09
N GLU A 269 -13.64 -1.46 3.16
CA GLU A 269 -13.37 -1.40 1.72
C GLU A 269 -14.57 -0.79 0.98
N ASP A 270 -14.33 0.18 0.10
CA ASP A 270 -15.32 0.74 -0.82
C ASP A 270 -14.88 0.59 -2.28
N VAL A 271 -15.54 -0.27 -3.03
CA VAL A 271 -15.18 -0.61 -4.42
C VAL A 271 -16.26 -0.16 -5.39
N LEU A 272 -15.84 0.54 -6.43
CA LEU A 272 -16.69 0.91 -7.56
C LEU A 272 -16.35 0.04 -8.78
N LEU A 273 -17.34 -0.68 -9.30
CA LEU A 273 -17.19 -1.54 -10.47
C LEU A 273 -17.77 -0.86 -11.72
N PHE A 274 -16.93 -0.66 -12.73
CA PHE A 274 -17.34 -0.06 -14.00
C PHE A 274 -17.72 -1.08 -15.07
N SER A 275 -17.21 -2.32 -14.95
CA SER A 275 -17.46 -3.38 -15.94
C SER A 275 -18.03 -4.63 -15.28
N PRO A 276 -18.93 -5.36 -15.96
CA PRO A 276 -19.50 -6.61 -15.44
C PRO A 276 -18.51 -7.78 -15.46
N THR A 277 -17.40 -7.64 -16.17
CA THR A 277 -16.35 -8.66 -16.36
C THR A 277 -15.26 -8.61 -15.29
N VAL A 278 -15.27 -7.58 -14.42
CA VAL A 278 -14.36 -7.45 -13.29
C VAL A 278 -14.52 -8.62 -12.32
N ARG A 279 -13.40 -9.10 -11.80
CA ARG A 279 -13.37 -10.07 -10.72
C ARG A 279 -12.89 -9.41 -9.43
N ASN A 280 -13.82 -9.10 -8.53
CA ASN A 280 -13.51 -8.53 -7.22
C ASN A 280 -13.65 -9.58 -6.11
N ARG A 281 -12.59 -9.78 -5.34
CA ARG A 281 -12.55 -10.72 -4.21
C ARG A 281 -12.02 -10.02 -2.97
N THR A 282 -12.70 -10.19 -1.86
CA THR A 282 -12.29 -9.64 -0.55
C THR A 282 -12.37 -10.74 0.50
N ALA A 283 -11.35 -10.86 1.32
CA ALA A 283 -11.27 -11.83 2.40
C ALA A 283 -10.89 -11.12 3.71
N PRO A 284 -11.84 -10.46 4.37
CA PRO A 284 -11.60 -9.89 5.69
C PRO A 284 -11.48 -11.01 6.73
N LEU A 285 -10.57 -10.85 7.69
CA LEU A 285 -10.31 -11.83 8.73
C LEU A 285 -10.07 -11.14 10.06
N ILE A 286 -10.85 -11.51 11.08
CA ILE A 286 -10.64 -11.07 12.46
C ILE A 286 -10.31 -12.30 13.30
N LEU A 287 -9.09 -12.33 13.85
CA LEU A 287 -8.62 -13.39 14.74
C LEU A 287 -8.68 -12.87 16.18
N CYS A 288 -9.59 -13.43 16.98
CA CYS A 288 -9.81 -13.01 18.36
C CYS A 288 -9.18 -14.02 19.33
N GLY A 289 -7.93 -13.78 19.72
CA GLY A 289 -7.24 -14.51 20.81
C GLY A 289 -7.45 -13.88 22.19
N GLU A 290 -8.12 -12.72 22.26
CA GLU A 290 -8.46 -11.96 23.46
C GLU A 290 -9.97 -11.67 23.48
N GLU A 291 -10.57 -11.61 24.67
CA GLU A 291 -12.03 -11.42 24.82
C GLU A 291 -12.43 -9.94 24.86
N GLN A 292 -11.57 -9.08 25.43
CA GLN A 292 -11.85 -7.66 25.63
C GLN A 292 -11.30 -6.82 24.45
N VAL A 293 -11.81 -7.06 23.25
CA VAL A 293 -11.40 -6.37 22.03
C VAL A 293 -12.61 -5.93 21.21
N GLU A 294 -12.41 -4.93 20.35
CA GLU A 294 -13.38 -4.50 19.37
C GLU A 294 -12.80 -4.68 17.95
N GLY A 295 -13.41 -5.56 17.16
CA GLY A 295 -13.03 -5.83 15.79
C GLY A 295 -14.22 -5.63 14.86
N GLN A 296 -14.08 -4.79 13.83
CA GLN A 296 -15.11 -4.55 12.83
C GLN A 296 -14.54 -4.62 11.43
N HIS A 297 -15.32 -5.14 10.49
CA HIS A 297 -15.05 -4.99 9.07
C HIS A 297 -16.30 -4.57 8.31
N ALA A 298 -16.12 -3.78 7.26
CA ALA A 298 -17.17 -3.36 6.37
C ALA A 298 -16.69 -3.43 4.92
N ALA A 299 -17.53 -3.93 4.02
CA ALA A 299 -17.24 -3.91 2.59
C ALA A 299 -18.44 -3.36 1.82
N SER A 300 -18.20 -2.34 1.03
CA SER A 300 -19.16 -1.76 0.11
C SER A 300 -18.69 -2.01 -1.32
N VAL A 301 -19.45 -2.79 -2.05
CA VAL A 301 -19.17 -3.06 -3.47
C VAL A 301 -20.35 -2.60 -4.28
N GLY A 302 -20.16 -1.57 -5.08
CA GLY A 302 -21.20 -0.98 -5.89
C GLY A 302 -20.83 -0.96 -7.37
N ARG A 303 -21.83 -1.15 -8.24
CA ARG A 303 -21.72 -0.72 -9.63
C ARG A 303 -22.00 0.77 -9.72
N LEU A 304 -21.71 1.35 -10.87
CA LEU A 304 -22.12 2.70 -11.14
C LEU A 304 -23.65 2.80 -10.91
N ASP A 305 -24.03 3.64 -9.96
CA ASP A 305 -25.43 3.88 -9.62
C ASP A 305 -26.09 4.64 -10.76
N GLU A 306 -26.92 3.96 -11.53
CA GLU A 306 -27.58 4.55 -12.71
C GLU A 306 -28.50 5.73 -12.34
N ASP A 307 -29.12 5.71 -11.17
CA ASP A 307 -29.96 6.81 -10.69
C ASP A 307 -29.10 8.04 -10.34
N LYS A 308 -27.96 7.84 -9.68
CA LYS A 308 -27.00 8.91 -9.43
C LYS A 308 -26.40 9.44 -10.73
N LEU A 309 -26.03 8.55 -11.65
CA LEU A 309 -25.53 8.95 -12.96
C LEU A 309 -26.59 9.77 -13.73
N TYR A 310 -27.82 9.30 -13.76
CA TYR A 310 -28.94 10.01 -14.38
C TYR A 310 -29.15 11.38 -13.72
N TYR A 311 -29.15 11.45 -12.38
CA TYR A 311 -29.27 12.71 -11.64
C TYR A 311 -28.14 13.70 -12.00
N LEU A 312 -26.89 13.26 -12.01
CA LEU A 312 -25.76 14.11 -12.37
C LEU A 312 -25.85 14.60 -13.82
N ARG A 313 -26.26 13.72 -14.75
CA ARG A 313 -26.47 14.07 -16.16
C ARG A 313 -27.63 15.07 -16.33
N SER A 314 -28.70 14.92 -15.55
CA SER A 314 -29.82 15.88 -15.57
C SER A 314 -29.43 17.27 -15.06
N ARG A 315 -28.31 17.38 -14.32
CA ARG A 315 -27.70 18.63 -13.88
C ARG A 315 -26.66 19.19 -14.86
N GLY A 316 -26.51 18.58 -16.04
CA GLY A 316 -25.68 19.07 -17.12
C GLY A 316 -24.27 18.48 -17.21
N LEU A 317 -23.92 17.50 -16.38
CA LEU A 317 -22.65 16.78 -16.51
C LEU A 317 -22.75 15.78 -17.67
N THR A 318 -21.65 15.62 -18.41
CA THR A 318 -21.47 14.47 -19.28
C THR A 318 -21.32 13.19 -18.45
N GLU A 319 -21.49 12.03 -19.06
CA GLU A 319 -21.28 10.77 -18.37
C GLU A 319 -19.85 10.63 -17.83
N ALA A 320 -18.85 10.99 -18.62
CA ALA A 320 -17.44 11.00 -18.22
C ALA A 320 -17.19 11.91 -16.99
N GLN A 321 -17.78 13.12 -17.00
CA GLN A 321 -17.69 14.05 -15.87
C GLN A 321 -18.38 13.49 -14.60
N ALA A 322 -19.53 12.84 -14.76
CA ALA A 322 -20.24 12.24 -13.63
C ALA A 322 -19.44 11.05 -13.05
N ARG A 323 -18.89 10.16 -13.89
CA ARG A 323 -18.01 9.05 -13.47
C ARG A 323 -16.79 9.59 -12.72
N ARG A 324 -16.12 10.59 -13.28
CA ARG A 324 -14.98 11.25 -12.65
C ARG A 324 -15.33 11.80 -11.26
N LEU A 325 -16.42 12.55 -11.14
CA LEU A 325 -16.88 13.10 -9.86
C LEU A 325 -17.09 12.00 -8.81
N MET A 326 -17.65 10.86 -9.20
CA MET A 326 -17.88 9.73 -8.29
C MET A 326 -16.58 9.07 -7.82
N VAL A 327 -15.57 9.00 -8.69
CA VAL A 327 -14.24 8.47 -8.35
C VAL A 327 -13.49 9.48 -7.47
N ASP A 328 -13.49 10.75 -7.85
CA ASP A 328 -12.83 11.83 -7.11
C ASP A 328 -13.35 11.87 -5.66
N ALA A 329 -14.67 11.75 -5.47
CA ALA A 329 -15.28 11.74 -4.14
C ALA A 329 -14.78 10.58 -3.25
N ARG A 330 -14.43 9.41 -3.84
CA ARG A 330 -13.89 8.26 -3.10
C ARG A 330 -12.42 8.38 -2.80
N PHE A 331 -11.66 8.91 -3.75
CA PHE A 331 -10.21 8.96 -3.65
C PHE A 331 -9.70 10.21 -2.91
N ALA A 332 -10.47 11.30 -2.93
CA ALA A 332 -10.09 12.57 -2.31
C ALA A 332 -9.65 12.44 -0.84
N PRO A 333 -10.34 11.69 0.03
CA PRO A 333 -9.92 11.60 1.44
C PRO A 333 -8.49 11.09 1.62
N SER A 334 -8.07 10.11 0.80
CA SER A 334 -6.70 9.56 0.84
C SER A 334 -5.70 10.44 0.09
N ILE A 335 -6.08 11.01 -1.06
CA ILE A 335 -5.21 11.90 -1.85
C ILE A 335 -4.86 13.17 -1.06
N GLU A 336 -5.81 13.75 -0.34
CA GLU A 336 -5.58 14.94 0.50
C GLU A 336 -4.57 14.71 1.63
N LYS A 337 -4.34 13.45 2.02
CA LYS A 337 -3.32 13.09 3.01
C LYS A 337 -1.89 13.12 2.46
N ILE A 338 -1.69 13.23 1.14
CA ILE A 338 -0.37 13.38 0.51
C ILE A 338 0.17 14.79 0.85
N PRO A 339 1.34 14.94 1.51
CA PRO A 339 1.81 16.25 1.98
C PRO A 339 2.36 17.14 0.86
N VAL A 340 2.76 16.56 -0.27
CA VAL A 340 3.35 17.27 -1.42
C VAL A 340 2.24 17.66 -2.40
N GLU A 341 1.97 18.96 -2.54
CA GLU A 341 0.87 19.47 -3.36
C GLU A 341 1.01 19.07 -4.84
N SER A 342 2.19 19.23 -5.42
CA SER A 342 2.43 18.83 -6.80
C SER A 342 2.17 17.34 -7.05
N LEU A 343 2.47 16.49 -6.07
CA LEU A 343 2.20 15.06 -6.15
C LEU A 343 0.69 14.75 -6.04
N ARG A 344 -0.07 15.51 -5.22
CA ARG A 344 -1.53 15.39 -5.21
C ARG A 344 -2.15 15.68 -6.57
N ASP A 345 -1.66 16.76 -7.20
CA ASP A 345 -2.15 17.15 -8.53
C ASP A 345 -1.77 16.13 -9.60
N GLU A 346 -0.56 15.58 -9.53
CA GLU A 346 -0.11 14.49 -10.40
C GLU A 346 -1.00 13.25 -10.25
N VAL A 347 -1.30 12.82 -9.04
CA VAL A 347 -2.20 11.69 -8.75
C VAL A 347 -3.59 11.95 -9.32
N ARG A 348 -4.17 13.15 -9.13
CA ARG A 348 -5.48 13.51 -9.67
C ARG A 348 -5.51 13.49 -11.21
N GLN A 349 -4.44 13.97 -11.82
CA GLN A 349 -4.30 13.95 -13.28
C GLN A 349 -4.18 12.53 -13.81
N ASP A 350 -3.44 11.66 -13.13
CA ASP A 350 -3.30 10.26 -13.50
C ASP A 350 -4.62 9.50 -13.39
N VAL A 351 -5.38 9.71 -12.30
CA VAL A 351 -6.74 9.16 -12.15
C VAL A 351 -7.65 9.61 -13.30
N ALA A 352 -7.61 10.90 -13.65
CA ALA A 352 -8.41 11.43 -14.75
C ALA A 352 -8.03 10.79 -16.10
N ARG A 353 -6.74 10.68 -16.39
CA ARG A 353 -6.21 10.05 -17.61
C ARG A 353 -6.68 8.59 -17.74
N ARG A 354 -6.65 7.81 -16.65
CA ARG A 354 -7.10 6.41 -16.65
C ARG A 354 -8.59 6.30 -16.91
N LEU A 355 -9.40 7.16 -16.30
CA LEU A 355 -10.84 7.21 -16.55
C LEU A 355 -11.20 7.59 -17.97
N ASP A 356 -10.45 8.49 -18.61
CA ASP A 356 -10.66 8.87 -20.00
C ASP A 356 -10.34 7.71 -20.97
N HIS A 357 -9.32 6.89 -20.67
CA HIS A 357 -9.01 5.69 -21.45
C HIS A 357 -10.12 4.62 -21.34
N GLU A 358 -10.67 4.41 -20.14
CA GLU A 358 -11.76 3.46 -19.92
C GLU A 358 -13.07 3.83 -20.59
N SER A 359 -13.29 5.09 -20.91
CA SER A 359 -14.51 5.56 -21.60
C SER A 359 -14.48 5.30 -23.12
N LEU A 360 -13.36 4.83 -23.65
CA LEU A 360 -13.16 4.57 -25.08
C LEU A 360 -13.30 3.09 -25.48
N ASP A 361 -13.29 2.17 -24.51
CA ASP A 361 -13.50 0.71 -24.68
C ASP A 361 -14.92 0.30 -24.23
#